data_d39c6923e6bb72b9394089edcb21ffc4
#
_entry.id   d39c6923e6bb72b9394089edcb21ffc4
#
_cell.length_a   1.000
_cell.length_b   1.000
_cell.length_c   1.000
_cell.angle_alpha   90.00
_cell.angle_beta   90.00
_cell.angle_gamma   90.00
#
_symmetry.space_group_name_H-M   'P 1'
#
loop_
_entity.id
_entity.type
_entity.pdbx_description
1 polymer ?
#
loop_
_entity_poly.entity_id
_entity_poly.type
_entity_poly.pdbx_seq_one_letter_code
_entity_poly.pdbx_strand_id
1 'polypeptide(L)'
;MKLRYLLDTNTFSCIVRGNSPAARAEFRRLAQDTGAQLCISVITEAEVRYGMAKRALSPARRDAIEGLFANLEILPWGSEEAALYAQARSALESRGLSVSLMDLLIGVHAAAARAILVTHDGVFAQIAEVAGIQSLVDWANDIS
;
A
#
# COMPACT_ATOMS: atom_id res chain seq x y z
N MET A 1 5.05 20.94 2.29
CA MET A 1 5.34 19.53 1.94
C MET A 1 4.22 18.65 2.45
N LYS A 2 3.74 17.75 1.61
CA LYS A 2 2.70 16.80 1.99
C LYS A 2 3.30 15.51 2.53
N LEU A 3 2.65 14.93 3.53
CA LEU A 3 2.96 13.57 3.97
C LEU A 3 2.30 12.58 3.01
N ARG A 4 3.08 11.66 2.48
CA ARG A 4 2.56 10.60 1.62
C ARG A 4 2.18 9.40 2.46
N TYR A 5 0.97 8.91 2.21
CA TYR A 5 0.46 7.67 2.80
C TYR A 5 0.25 6.69 1.66
N LEU A 6 1.00 5.61 1.66
CA LEU A 6 0.89 4.56 0.65
C LEU A 6 0.16 3.36 1.26
N LEU A 7 -1.00 3.04 0.72
CA LEU A 7 -1.81 1.93 1.20
C LEU A 7 -1.33 0.62 0.58
N ASP A 8 -1.15 -0.42 1.39
CA ASP A 8 -0.92 -1.74 0.84
C ASP A 8 -2.23 -2.31 0.25
N THR A 9 -2.13 -3.43 -0.45
CA THR A 9 -3.28 -4.02 -1.14
C THR A 9 -4.39 -4.41 -0.18
N ASN A 10 -4.03 -4.96 1.00
CA ASN A 10 -5.02 -5.36 1.98
C ASN A 10 -5.77 -4.17 2.58
N THR A 11 -5.08 -3.07 2.84
CA THR A 11 -5.71 -1.84 3.32
C THR A 11 -6.68 -1.29 2.28
N PHE A 12 -6.27 -1.26 1.01
CA PHE A 12 -7.15 -0.85 -0.09
C PHE A 12 -8.42 -1.71 -0.11
N SER A 13 -8.27 -3.02 -0.08
CA SER A 13 -9.40 -3.96 -0.10
C SER A 13 -10.31 -3.79 1.12
N CYS A 14 -9.72 -3.57 2.29
CA CYS A 14 -10.45 -3.34 3.52
C CYS A 14 -11.35 -2.10 3.42
N ILE A 15 -10.83 -1.02 2.86
CA ILE A 15 -11.59 0.22 2.66
C ILE A 15 -12.74 -0.01 1.68
N VAL A 16 -12.48 -0.68 0.56
CA VAL A 16 -13.53 -1.00 -0.43
C VAL A 16 -14.64 -1.82 0.19
N ARG A 17 -14.28 -2.85 0.96
CA ARG A 17 -15.27 -3.77 1.57
C ARG A 17 -15.96 -3.19 2.80
N GLY A 18 -15.38 -2.14 3.40
CA GLY A 18 -15.91 -1.58 4.64
C GLY A 18 -15.71 -2.46 5.85
N ASN A 19 -14.65 -3.31 5.86
CA ASN A 19 -14.37 -4.24 6.95
C ASN A 19 -13.87 -3.54 8.22
N SER A 20 -13.35 -2.31 8.09
CA SER A 20 -12.87 -1.52 9.23
C SER A 20 -13.45 -0.12 9.15
N PRO A 21 -14.44 0.21 9.99
CA PRO A 21 -14.94 1.59 10.07
C PRO A 21 -13.84 2.58 10.46
N ALA A 22 -12.89 2.17 11.31
CA ALA A 22 -11.77 3.01 11.72
C ALA A 22 -10.87 3.37 10.54
N ALA A 23 -10.49 2.38 9.71
CA ALA A 23 -9.66 2.62 8.52
C ALA A 23 -10.37 3.52 7.51
N ARG A 24 -11.66 3.29 7.30
CA ARG A 24 -12.47 4.11 6.39
C ARG A 24 -12.60 5.55 6.89
N ALA A 25 -12.77 5.73 8.19
CA ALA A 25 -12.85 7.07 8.79
C ALA A 25 -11.53 7.82 8.65
N GLU A 26 -10.40 7.16 8.88
CA GLU A 26 -9.08 7.77 8.73
C GLU A 26 -8.79 8.13 7.28
N PHE A 27 -9.16 7.26 6.35
CA PHE A 27 -9.06 7.57 4.92
C PHE A 27 -9.80 8.87 4.58
N ARG A 28 -11.06 8.99 5.04
CA ARG A 28 -11.88 10.18 4.78
C ARG A 28 -11.28 11.44 5.39
N ARG A 29 -10.76 11.31 6.61
CA ARG A 29 -10.12 12.44 7.31
C ARG A 29 -8.91 12.95 6.54
N LEU A 30 -8.02 12.03 6.12
CA LEU A 30 -6.81 12.37 5.38
C LEU A 30 -7.11 12.84 3.95
N ALA A 31 -8.18 12.35 3.33
CA ALA A 31 -8.59 12.81 2.00
C ALA A 31 -8.96 14.30 1.98
N GLN A 32 -9.34 14.85 3.14
CA GLN A 32 -9.69 16.26 3.27
C GLN A 32 -8.52 17.11 3.81
N ASP A 33 -7.42 16.47 4.19
CA ASP A 33 -6.25 17.16 4.74
C ASP A 33 -5.33 17.57 3.59
N THR A 34 -5.15 18.87 3.41
CA THR A 34 -4.28 19.40 2.35
C THR A 34 -2.80 19.08 2.58
N GLY A 35 -2.42 18.68 3.80
CA GLY A 35 -1.06 18.25 4.14
C GLY A 35 -0.81 16.77 3.88
N ALA A 36 -1.82 16.02 3.43
CA ALA A 36 -1.72 14.58 3.20
C ALA A 36 -1.91 14.26 1.71
N GLN A 37 -1.16 13.27 1.24
CA GLN A 37 -1.27 12.73 -0.11
C GLN A 37 -1.51 11.22 0.02
N LEU A 38 -2.64 10.77 -0.48
CA LEU A 38 -3.02 9.35 -0.43
C LEU A 38 -2.63 8.67 -1.72
N CYS A 39 -1.85 7.60 -1.62
CA CYS A 39 -1.24 6.93 -2.75
C CYS A 39 -1.40 5.43 -2.67
N ILE A 40 -1.31 4.78 -3.82
CA ILE A 40 -1.04 3.35 -3.94
C ILE A 40 0.06 3.13 -4.96
N SER A 41 0.72 1.98 -4.86
CA SER A 41 1.64 1.52 -5.88
C SER A 41 0.85 1.04 -7.10
N VAL A 42 1.43 1.22 -8.30
CA VAL A 42 0.90 0.57 -9.51
C VAL A 42 0.87 -0.95 -9.35
N ILE A 43 1.70 -1.51 -8.47
CA ILE A 43 1.67 -2.94 -8.14
C ILE A 43 0.33 -3.30 -7.48
N THR A 44 -0.12 -2.49 -6.54
CA THR A 44 -1.44 -2.66 -5.90
C THR A 44 -2.56 -2.54 -6.93
N GLU A 45 -2.47 -1.56 -7.83
CA GLU A 45 -3.44 -1.45 -8.92
C GLU A 45 -3.50 -2.73 -9.74
N ALA A 46 -2.34 -3.29 -10.10
CA ALA A 46 -2.26 -4.53 -10.88
C ALA A 46 -2.92 -5.71 -10.15
N GLU A 47 -2.66 -5.85 -8.85
CA GLU A 47 -3.28 -6.90 -8.04
C GLU A 47 -4.79 -6.77 -7.96
N VAL A 48 -5.28 -5.56 -7.74
CA VAL A 48 -6.72 -5.29 -7.64
C VAL A 48 -7.40 -5.54 -8.99
N ARG A 49 -6.82 -5.04 -10.08
CA ARG A 49 -7.37 -5.24 -11.42
C ARG A 49 -7.36 -6.71 -11.83
N TYR A 50 -6.33 -7.45 -11.43
CA TYR A 50 -6.31 -8.90 -11.63
C TYR A 50 -7.48 -9.57 -10.90
N GLY A 51 -7.71 -9.20 -9.65
CA GLY A 51 -8.86 -9.71 -8.88
C GLY A 51 -10.20 -9.39 -9.54
N MET A 52 -10.33 -8.18 -10.12
CA MET A 52 -11.54 -7.79 -10.86
C MET A 52 -11.74 -8.62 -12.15
N ALA A 53 -10.65 -8.90 -12.86
CA ALA A 53 -10.69 -9.70 -14.09
C ALA A 53 -11.02 -11.15 -13.80
N LYS A 54 -10.56 -11.67 -12.67
CA LYS A 54 -10.71 -13.08 -12.29
C LYS A 54 -12.11 -13.39 -11.74
N ARG A 55 -12.77 -12.41 -11.11
CA ARG A 55 -14.03 -12.61 -10.39
C ARG A 55 -15.16 -11.83 -11.04
N ALA A 56 -16.36 -12.41 -11.03
CA ALA A 56 -17.55 -11.70 -11.44
C ALA A 56 -18.00 -10.81 -10.27
N LEU A 57 -17.66 -9.52 -10.33
CA LEU A 57 -18.04 -8.56 -9.30
C LEU A 57 -19.35 -7.88 -9.67
N SER A 58 -20.15 -7.53 -8.63
CA SER A 58 -21.33 -6.71 -8.83
C SER A 58 -20.95 -5.33 -9.35
N PRO A 59 -21.85 -4.63 -10.08
CA PRO A 59 -21.59 -3.25 -10.48
C PRO A 59 -21.27 -2.33 -9.31
N ALA A 60 -21.93 -2.51 -8.16
CA ALA A 60 -21.66 -1.72 -6.97
C ALA A 60 -20.24 -1.91 -6.47
N ARG A 61 -19.72 -3.15 -6.49
CA ARG A 61 -18.35 -3.43 -6.06
C ARG A 61 -17.34 -2.85 -7.04
N ARG A 62 -17.58 -2.96 -8.33
CA ARG A 62 -16.72 -2.36 -9.36
C ARG A 62 -16.67 -0.85 -9.21
N ASP A 63 -17.81 -0.21 -8.99
CA ASP A 63 -17.89 1.23 -8.81
C ASP A 63 -17.14 1.67 -7.55
N ALA A 64 -17.22 0.91 -6.46
CA ALA A 64 -16.49 1.20 -5.23
C ALA A 64 -14.96 1.16 -5.45
N ILE A 65 -14.48 0.16 -6.20
CA ILE A 65 -13.06 0.02 -6.51
C ILE A 65 -12.59 1.18 -7.41
N GLU A 66 -13.31 1.46 -8.50
CA GLU A 66 -12.95 2.54 -9.42
C GLU A 66 -13.03 3.90 -8.73
N GLY A 67 -14.01 4.09 -7.85
CA GLY A 67 -14.14 5.31 -7.06
C GLY A 67 -12.97 5.51 -6.11
N LEU A 68 -12.48 4.44 -5.50
CA LEU A 68 -11.31 4.53 -4.61
C LEU A 68 -10.05 4.83 -5.43
N PHE A 69 -9.86 4.19 -6.57
CA PHE A 69 -8.74 4.53 -7.48
C PHE A 69 -8.74 6.01 -7.85
N ALA A 70 -9.92 6.57 -8.12
CA ALA A 70 -10.04 7.97 -8.52
C ALA A 70 -9.64 8.96 -7.41
N ASN A 71 -9.66 8.52 -6.15
CA ASN A 71 -9.31 9.34 -4.99
C ASN A 71 -7.86 9.12 -4.52
N LEU A 72 -7.09 8.32 -5.24
CA LEU A 72 -5.72 8.00 -4.88
C LEU A 72 -4.78 8.38 -6.02
N GLU A 73 -3.56 8.77 -5.66
CA GLU A 73 -2.49 8.86 -6.64
C GLU A 73 -1.88 7.48 -6.82
N ILE A 74 -1.76 7.06 -8.07
CA ILE A 74 -1.12 5.78 -8.40
C ILE A 74 0.32 6.07 -8.77
N LEU A 75 1.25 5.58 -7.95
CA LEU A 75 2.68 5.84 -8.16
C LEU A 75 3.24 4.82 -9.16
N PRO A 76 3.96 5.29 -10.19
CA PRO A 76 4.59 4.39 -11.16
C PRO A 76 5.82 3.73 -10.58
N TRP A 77 6.16 2.56 -11.12
CA TRP A 77 7.38 1.83 -10.78
C TRP A 77 8.44 2.11 -11.84
N GLY A 78 9.63 2.53 -11.40
CA GLY A 78 10.73 2.87 -12.30
C GLY A 78 12.07 2.28 -11.86
N SER A 79 13.15 2.83 -12.40
CA SER A 79 14.51 2.32 -12.15
C SER A 79 14.98 2.54 -10.72
N GLU A 80 14.54 3.59 -10.05
CA GLU A 80 14.87 3.83 -8.65
C GLU A 80 14.32 2.70 -7.77
N GLU A 81 13.08 2.34 -7.98
CA GLU A 81 12.41 1.25 -7.28
C GLU A 81 13.06 -0.10 -7.60
N ALA A 82 13.43 -0.30 -8.86
CA ALA A 82 14.10 -1.53 -9.28
C ALA A 82 15.45 -1.73 -8.59
N ALA A 83 16.23 -0.66 -8.46
CA ALA A 83 17.54 -0.70 -7.78
C ALA A 83 17.38 -1.01 -6.29
N LEU A 84 16.42 -0.36 -5.63
CA LEU A 84 16.16 -0.60 -4.21
C LEU A 84 15.62 -2.02 -3.98
N TYR A 85 14.77 -2.50 -4.88
CA TYR A 85 14.26 -3.87 -4.84
C TYR A 85 15.39 -4.89 -4.85
N ALA A 86 16.37 -4.73 -5.74
CA ALA A 86 17.48 -5.65 -5.85
C ALA A 86 18.28 -5.72 -4.54
N GLN A 87 18.54 -4.58 -3.93
CA GLN A 87 19.25 -4.49 -2.66
C GLN A 87 18.46 -5.10 -1.51
N ALA A 88 17.18 -4.75 -1.41
CA ALA A 88 16.33 -5.24 -0.32
C ALA A 88 16.13 -6.75 -0.39
N ARG A 89 15.89 -7.28 -1.59
CA ARG A 89 15.73 -8.72 -1.78
C ARG A 89 17.01 -9.48 -1.42
N SER A 90 18.16 -9.00 -1.87
CA SER A 90 19.45 -9.62 -1.56
C SER A 90 19.70 -9.61 -0.04
N ALA A 91 19.38 -8.51 0.64
CA ALA A 91 19.53 -8.41 2.09
C ALA A 91 18.62 -9.38 2.85
N LEU A 92 17.37 -9.52 2.41
CA LEU A 92 16.44 -10.49 3.02
C LEU A 92 16.94 -11.92 2.85
N GLU A 93 17.36 -12.28 1.64
CA GLU A 93 17.89 -13.62 1.36
C GLU A 93 19.12 -13.93 2.20
N SER A 94 20.04 -12.98 2.37
CA SER A 94 21.22 -13.17 3.20
C SER A 94 20.92 -13.33 4.68
N ARG A 95 19.75 -12.86 5.13
CA ARG A 95 19.25 -13.07 6.50
C ARG A 95 18.42 -14.34 6.63
N GLY A 96 18.26 -15.10 5.56
CA GLY A 96 17.41 -16.29 5.55
C GLY A 96 15.92 -15.99 5.65
N LEU A 97 15.50 -14.75 5.32
CA LEU A 97 14.11 -14.35 5.39
C LEU A 97 13.46 -14.46 4.02
N SER A 98 12.19 -14.90 4.02
CA SER A 98 11.40 -15.06 2.81
C SER A 98 10.10 -14.29 2.98
N VAL A 99 9.82 -13.40 2.03
CA VAL A 99 8.57 -12.63 1.99
C VAL A 99 7.96 -12.79 0.60
N SER A 100 6.65 -12.53 0.48
CA SER A 100 6.01 -12.61 -0.83
C SER A 100 6.59 -11.52 -1.74
N LEU A 101 6.67 -11.85 -3.04
CA LEU A 101 7.19 -10.92 -4.04
C LEU A 101 6.37 -9.62 -4.06
N MET A 102 5.05 -9.72 -4.03
CA MET A 102 4.18 -8.55 -4.09
C MET A 102 4.36 -7.65 -2.88
N ASP A 103 4.48 -8.22 -1.68
CA ASP A 103 4.72 -7.44 -0.46
C ASP A 103 6.07 -6.74 -0.53
N LEU A 104 7.10 -7.42 -1.03
CA LEU A 104 8.42 -6.82 -1.20
C LEU A 104 8.36 -5.64 -2.17
N LEU A 105 7.68 -5.80 -3.30
CA LEU A 105 7.54 -4.72 -4.28
C LEU A 105 6.82 -3.51 -3.67
N ILE A 106 5.74 -3.73 -2.95
CA ILE A 106 4.97 -2.64 -2.32
C ILE A 106 5.80 -1.96 -1.24
N GLY A 107 6.48 -2.72 -0.39
CA GLY A 107 7.33 -2.16 0.67
C GLY A 107 8.48 -1.34 0.11
N VAL A 108 9.15 -1.83 -0.92
CA VAL A 108 10.21 -1.11 -1.63
C VAL A 108 9.66 0.19 -2.22
N HIS A 109 8.47 0.14 -2.80
CA HIS A 109 7.85 1.33 -3.37
C HIS A 109 7.59 2.40 -2.30
N ALA A 110 7.09 1.99 -1.13
CA ALA A 110 6.89 2.92 -0.02
C ALA A 110 8.20 3.58 0.41
N ALA A 111 9.28 2.80 0.49
CA ALA A 111 10.60 3.32 0.86
C ALA A 111 11.13 4.32 -0.17
N ALA A 112 11.05 3.97 -1.46
CA ALA A 112 11.53 4.84 -2.54
C ALA A 112 10.72 6.14 -2.62
N ALA A 113 9.42 6.08 -2.37
CA ALA A 113 8.53 7.24 -2.36
C ALA A 113 8.63 8.06 -1.07
N ARG A 114 9.37 7.58 -0.08
CA ARG A 114 9.44 8.18 1.26
C ARG A 114 8.07 8.33 1.88
N ALA A 115 7.24 7.32 1.69
CA ALA A 115 5.86 7.32 2.16
C ALA A 115 5.74 6.61 3.50
N ILE A 116 4.73 6.99 4.25
CA ILE A 116 4.24 6.22 5.39
C ILE A 116 3.47 5.04 4.79
N LEU A 117 3.87 3.82 5.11
CA LEU A 117 3.16 2.64 4.61
C LEU A 117 2.01 2.30 5.54
N VAL A 118 0.81 2.26 4.98
CA VAL A 118 -0.41 1.91 5.72
C VAL A 118 -0.67 0.42 5.51
N THR A 119 -0.49 -0.36 6.56
CA THR A 119 -0.58 -1.82 6.50
C THR A 119 -1.05 -2.39 7.84
N HIS A 120 -1.69 -3.53 7.79
CA HIS A 120 -2.04 -4.34 8.96
C HIS A 120 -1.17 -5.60 9.04
N ASP A 121 -0.30 -5.84 8.06
CA ASP A 121 0.49 -7.06 7.94
C ASP A 121 1.88 -6.86 8.57
N GLY A 122 2.20 -7.73 9.55
CA GLY A 122 3.48 -7.68 10.25
C GLY A 122 4.71 -7.96 9.40
N VAL A 123 4.55 -8.57 8.21
CA VAL A 123 5.69 -8.86 7.31
C VAL A 123 6.42 -7.58 6.89
N PHE A 124 5.73 -6.45 6.85
CA PHE A 124 6.36 -5.19 6.43
C PHE A 124 7.38 -4.66 7.42
N ALA A 125 7.37 -5.11 8.68
CA ALA A 125 8.44 -4.77 9.62
C ALA A 125 9.80 -5.32 9.15
N GLN A 126 9.83 -6.54 8.60
CA GLN A 126 11.04 -7.12 8.04
C GLN A 126 11.52 -6.38 6.80
N ILE A 127 10.58 -6.02 5.93
CA ILE A 127 10.89 -5.27 4.71
C ILE A 127 11.40 -3.87 5.06
N ALA A 128 10.81 -3.24 6.07
CA ALA A 128 11.22 -1.91 6.51
C ALA A 128 12.68 -1.85 6.92
N GLU A 129 13.19 -2.87 7.60
CA GLU A 129 14.59 -2.92 8.03
C GLU A 129 15.58 -2.92 6.88
N VAL A 130 15.26 -3.62 5.79
CA VAL A 130 16.18 -3.75 4.65
C VAL A 130 15.94 -2.70 3.56
N ALA A 131 14.73 -2.19 3.43
CA ALA A 131 14.39 -1.20 2.41
C ALA A 131 14.43 0.24 2.92
N GLY A 132 14.36 0.44 4.24
CA GLY A 132 14.39 1.77 4.81
C GLY A 132 13.03 2.47 4.83
N ILE A 133 11.95 1.72 5.04
CA ILE A 133 10.64 2.33 5.25
C ILE A 133 10.67 3.05 6.60
N GLN A 134 10.38 4.35 6.60
CA GLN A 134 10.53 5.18 7.79
C GLN A 134 9.39 5.01 8.79
N SER A 135 8.18 4.72 8.32
CA SER A 135 7.03 4.65 9.19
C SER A 135 6.00 3.64 8.66
N LEU A 136 5.51 2.81 9.56
CA LEU A 136 4.41 1.88 9.32
C LEU A 136 3.26 2.29 10.22
N VAL A 137 2.05 2.37 9.67
CA VAL A 137 0.85 2.67 10.46
C VAL A 137 -0.26 1.69 10.10
N ASP A 138 -1.10 1.37 11.07
CA ASP A 138 -2.24 0.49 10.89
C ASP A 138 -3.51 1.29 11.21
N TRP A 139 -4.24 1.70 10.20
CA TRP A 139 -5.45 2.49 10.40
C TRP A 139 -6.57 1.73 11.11
N ALA A 140 -6.51 0.42 11.10
CA ALA A 140 -7.52 -0.39 11.78
C ALA A 140 -7.30 -0.44 13.31
N ASN A 141 -6.04 -0.36 13.76
CA ASN A 141 -5.67 -0.56 15.15
C ASN A 141 -5.05 0.66 15.84
N ASP A 142 -4.43 1.56 15.08
CA ASP A 142 -3.68 2.69 15.64
C ASP A 142 -4.53 3.95 15.81
N ILE A 143 -5.80 3.90 15.45
CA ILE A 143 -6.72 5.02 15.55
C ILE A 143 -7.55 4.87 16.81
N SER A 144 -7.33 5.74 17.74
CA SER A 144 -8.11 5.80 18.96
C SER A 144 -9.21 6.84 18.87
#